data_820870662d0b1fee62708cf5f3e31626
#
_entry.id   820870662d0b1fee62708cf5f3e31626
#
_cell.length_a   1.000
_cell.length_b   1.000
_cell.length_c   1.000
_cell.angle_alpha   90.00
_cell.angle_beta   90.00
_cell.angle_gamma   90.00
#
_symmetry.space_group_name_H-M   'P 1'
#
loop_
_entity.id
_entity.type
_entity.pdbx_description
1 polymer ?
#
loop_
_entity_poly.entity_id
_entity_poly.type
_entity_poly.pdbx_seq_one_letter_code
_entity_poly.pdbx_strand_id
1 'polypeptide(L)'
;DIKEVCVYFNQKLMSVNRTTKISATDFDAFATPNYPALARVGIDIVVRQEKLWHRAETFSQPKLESFAVPKIAILSVFPGMGNDIFEAVLEPPLQGLILKTYGAGNMF
;
A
#
# COMPACT_ATOMS: atom_id res chain seq x y z
N ASP A 1 17.37 15.35 0.93
CA ASP A 1 16.69 14.99 2.19
C ASP A 1 15.38 14.28 1.88
N ILE A 2 15.21 13.05 2.38
CA ILE A 2 14.01 12.21 2.14
C ILE A 2 13.07 12.40 3.33
N LYS A 3 11.86 12.92 3.06
CA LYS A 3 10.87 13.32 4.08
C LYS A 3 9.73 12.29 4.25
N GLU A 4 9.99 11.04 3.95
CA GLU A 4 9.02 9.95 4.08
C GLU A 4 9.66 8.73 4.76
N VAL A 5 8.83 7.87 5.33
CA VAL A 5 9.29 6.60 5.93
C VAL A 5 9.58 5.61 4.80
N CYS A 6 10.77 5.03 4.82
CA CYS A 6 11.26 4.18 3.75
C CYS A 6 11.71 2.81 4.28
N VAL A 7 11.65 1.83 3.41
CA VAL A 7 12.28 0.51 3.58
C VAL A 7 13.52 0.46 2.70
N TYR A 8 14.69 0.23 3.31
CA TYR A 8 15.90 -0.10 2.57
C TYR A 8 16.10 -1.61 2.57
N PHE A 9 16.10 -2.20 1.39
CA PHE A 9 16.30 -3.64 1.24
C PHE A 9 16.91 -3.95 -0.13
N ASN A 10 17.89 -4.85 -0.12
CA ASN A 10 18.56 -5.32 -1.33
C ASN A 10 18.93 -4.16 -2.29
N GLN A 11 19.72 -3.21 -1.78
CA GLN A 11 20.22 -2.03 -2.53
C GLN A 11 19.14 -1.10 -3.10
N LYS A 12 17.90 -1.22 -2.62
CA LYS A 12 16.77 -0.39 -3.03
C LYS A 12 16.23 0.35 -1.82
N LEU A 13 15.98 1.64 -1.97
CA LEU A 13 15.20 2.42 -1.02
C LEU A 13 13.78 2.55 -1.56
N MET A 14 12.81 2.10 -0.82
CA MET A 14 11.42 2.01 -1.23
C MET A 14 10.52 2.78 -0.27
N SER A 15 9.49 3.44 -0.78
CA SER A 15 8.47 4.06 0.07
C SER A 15 7.70 2.99 0.84
N VAL A 16 7.58 3.15 2.17
CA VAL A 16 7.01 2.10 3.04
C VAL A 16 5.56 1.76 2.70
N ASN A 17 4.75 2.77 2.37
CA ASN A 17 3.33 2.59 2.05
C ASN A 17 3.08 1.98 0.65
N ARG A 18 4.13 1.78 -0.13
CA ARG A 18 4.11 1.14 -1.46
C ARG A 18 4.82 -0.21 -1.46
N THR A 19 5.50 -0.55 -0.36
CA THR A 19 6.30 -1.77 -0.25
C THR A 19 5.43 -2.96 0.12
N THR A 20 5.62 -4.07 -0.58
CA THR A 20 5.01 -5.35 -0.25
C THR A 20 6.04 -6.47 -0.26
N LYS A 21 5.79 -7.51 0.52
CA LYS A 21 6.60 -8.73 0.49
C LYS A 21 6.17 -9.57 -0.70
N ILE A 22 7.10 -9.88 -1.59
CA ILE A 22 6.85 -10.64 -2.82
C ILE A 22 7.39 -12.08 -2.76
N SER A 23 8.37 -12.33 -1.88
CA SER A 23 8.91 -13.67 -1.66
C SER A 23 9.19 -13.91 -0.19
N ALA A 24 9.04 -15.16 0.25
CA ALA A 24 9.42 -15.62 1.59
C ALA A 24 10.77 -16.35 1.62
N THR A 25 11.31 -16.68 0.45
CA THR A 25 12.51 -17.52 0.30
C THR A 25 13.67 -16.79 -0.37
N ASP A 26 13.38 -15.79 -1.19
CA ASP A 26 14.42 -15.08 -1.93
C ASP A 26 14.98 -13.89 -1.16
N PHE A 27 16.26 -13.58 -1.39
CA PHE A 27 16.87 -12.37 -0.84
C PHE A 27 16.22 -11.08 -1.34
N ASP A 28 15.68 -11.05 -2.56
CA ASP A 28 14.91 -9.91 -3.09
C ASP A 28 13.43 -10.02 -2.67
N ALA A 29 13.18 -10.02 -1.38
CA ALA A 29 11.90 -10.36 -0.77
C ALA A 29 10.88 -9.22 -0.78
N PHE A 30 11.28 -7.96 -1.05
CA PHE A 30 10.41 -6.79 -1.02
C PHE A 30 10.45 -6.01 -2.32
N ALA A 31 9.29 -5.54 -2.76
CA ALA A 31 9.16 -4.69 -3.93
C ALA A 31 8.07 -3.63 -3.76
N THR A 32 8.11 -2.65 -4.65
CA THR A 32 7.07 -1.64 -4.85
C THR A 32 6.51 -1.79 -6.27
N PRO A 33 5.56 -2.74 -6.52
CA PRO A 33 5.13 -3.09 -7.89
C PRO A 33 4.55 -1.92 -8.66
N ASN A 34 3.89 -0.99 -7.98
CA ASN A 34 3.19 0.15 -8.57
C ASN A 34 3.94 1.48 -8.40
N TYR A 35 5.17 1.44 -7.91
CA TYR A 35 5.97 2.64 -7.70
C TYR A 35 7.46 2.33 -7.81
N PRO A 36 8.26 3.14 -8.51
CA PRO A 36 9.69 2.86 -8.62
C PRO A 36 10.39 3.06 -7.27
N ALA A 37 11.49 2.35 -7.07
CA ALA A 37 12.36 2.58 -5.92
C ALA A 37 12.85 4.04 -5.92
N LEU A 38 12.82 4.68 -4.74
CA LEU A 38 13.22 6.07 -4.53
C LEU A 38 14.71 6.29 -4.73
N ALA A 39 15.51 5.29 -4.36
CA ALA A 39 16.94 5.28 -4.62
C ALA A 39 17.44 3.85 -4.87
N ARG A 40 18.57 3.77 -5.56
CA ARG A 40 19.36 2.55 -5.73
C ARG A 40 20.78 2.81 -5.25
N VAL A 41 21.31 1.83 -4.57
CA VAL A 41 22.68 1.83 -4.08
C VAL A 41 23.49 0.86 -4.94
N GLY A 42 24.50 1.37 -5.61
CA GLY A 42 25.50 0.61 -6.35
C GLY A 42 26.89 1.11 -5.92
N ILE A 43 27.77 1.33 -6.86
CA ILE A 43 29.02 2.09 -6.64
C ILE A 43 28.65 3.50 -6.18
N ASP A 44 27.64 4.09 -6.83
CA ASP A 44 27.05 5.37 -6.47
C ASP A 44 25.61 5.18 -5.93
N ILE A 45 25.15 6.17 -5.16
CA ILE A 45 23.77 6.25 -4.71
C ILE A 45 23.00 7.12 -5.70
N VAL A 46 22.10 6.49 -6.44
CA VAL A 46 21.23 7.18 -7.41
C VAL A 46 19.87 7.40 -6.78
N VAL A 47 19.52 8.67 -6.52
CA VAL A 47 18.24 9.08 -5.95
C VAL A 47 17.34 9.64 -7.04
N ARG A 48 16.10 9.16 -7.11
CA ARG A 48 15.06 9.66 -8.02
C ARG A 48 14.32 10.83 -7.37
N GLN A 49 14.87 12.02 -7.50
CA GLN A 49 14.33 13.24 -6.86
C GLN A 49 12.86 13.50 -7.24
N GLU A 50 12.49 13.22 -8.48
CA GLU A 50 11.13 13.40 -9.02
C GLU A 50 10.09 12.45 -8.42
N LYS A 51 10.53 11.44 -7.67
CA LYS A 51 9.68 10.45 -7.00
C LYS A 51 9.60 10.63 -5.49
N LEU A 52 10.40 11.53 -4.95
CA LEU A 52 10.34 11.82 -3.51
C LEU A 52 9.09 12.61 -3.19
N TRP A 53 8.53 12.33 -2.03
CA TRP A 53 7.39 13.09 -1.56
C TRP A 53 7.80 14.51 -1.15
N HIS A 54 7.23 15.50 -1.81
CA HIS A 54 7.41 16.91 -1.47
C HIS A 54 6.38 17.31 -0.41
N ARG A 55 6.81 17.43 0.82
CA ARG A 55 5.96 17.90 1.91
C ARG A 55 5.98 19.42 1.96
N ALA A 56 4.82 20.03 2.21
CA ALA A 56 4.74 21.46 2.51
C ALA A 56 5.61 21.81 3.73
N GLU A 57 6.18 23.01 3.77
CA GLU A 57 7.14 23.44 4.79
C GLU A 57 6.56 23.47 6.22
N THR A 58 5.26 23.55 6.37
CA THR A 58 4.58 23.54 7.68
C THR A 58 4.46 22.12 8.23
N PHE A 59 5.31 21.81 9.20
CA PHE A 59 5.23 20.58 9.97
C PHE A 59 4.30 20.76 11.18
N SER A 60 3.14 20.14 11.17
CA SER A 60 2.37 19.91 12.38
C SER A 60 2.85 18.61 13.04
N GLN A 61 3.11 18.65 14.35
CA GLN A 61 3.42 17.42 15.08
C GLN A 61 2.26 16.42 14.90
N PRO A 62 2.56 15.15 14.57
CA PRO A 62 1.52 14.14 14.52
C PRO A 62 0.90 14.00 15.91
N LYS A 63 -0.42 14.19 15.99
CA LYS A 63 -1.18 13.89 17.20
C LYS A 63 -1.55 12.42 17.17
N LEU A 64 -1.23 11.71 18.24
CA LEU A 64 -1.74 10.37 18.44
C LEU A 64 -3.21 10.49 18.86
N GLU A 65 -4.11 10.24 17.94
CA GLU A 65 -5.54 10.14 18.25
C GLU A 65 -5.87 8.68 18.57
N SER A 66 -6.70 8.48 19.60
CA SER A 66 -7.23 7.13 19.85
C SER A 66 -8.34 6.85 18.85
N PHE A 67 -8.10 5.92 17.94
CA PHE A 67 -9.11 5.47 16.99
C PHE A 67 -9.84 4.25 17.54
N ALA A 68 -11.16 4.26 17.48
CA ALA A 68 -11.92 3.01 17.56
C ALA A 68 -11.54 2.16 16.34
N VAL A 69 -11.22 0.89 16.56
CA VAL A 69 -10.88 -0.03 15.45
C VAL A 69 -12.14 -0.26 14.61
N PRO A 70 -12.22 0.25 13.38
CA PRO A 70 -13.40 0.08 12.55
C PRO A 70 -13.52 -1.36 12.06
N LYS A 71 -14.75 -1.84 11.92
CA LYS A 71 -15.06 -3.15 11.36
C LYS A 71 -15.05 -3.07 9.84
N ILE A 72 -13.92 -3.41 9.24
CA ILE A 72 -13.69 -3.31 7.80
C ILE A 72 -13.48 -4.72 7.23
N ALA A 73 -14.14 -5.02 6.11
CA ALA A 73 -13.89 -6.22 5.32
C ALA A 73 -13.16 -5.89 4.01
N ILE A 74 -12.47 -6.87 3.48
CA ILE A 74 -11.90 -6.82 2.13
C ILE A 74 -12.58 -7.93 1.32
N LEU A 75 -13.26 -7.56 0.24
CA LEU A 75 -13.94 -8.48 -0.65
C LEU A 75 -13.28 -8.45 -2.02
N SER A 76 -12.80 -9.61 -2.47
CA SER A 76 -12.29 -9.78 -3.83
C SER A 76 -13.36 -10.38 -4.70
N VAL A 77 -13.72 -9.73 -5.81
CA VAL A 77 -14.68 -10.28 -6.77
C VAL A 77 -14.06 -11.42 -7.57
N PHE A 78 -14.85 -12.42 -7.88
CA PHE A 78 -14.44 -13.55 -8.72
C PHE A 78 -15.61 -13.98 -9.61
N PRO A 79 -15.35 -14.61 -10.77
CA PRO A 79 -16.39 -15.09 -11.65
C PRO A 79 -17.31 -16.11 -10.94
N GLY A 80 -18.63 -15.90 -11.03
CA GLY A 80 -19.61 -16.74 -10.36
C GLY A 80 -19.96 -16.33 -8.93
N MET A 81 -19.46 -15.19 -8.45
CA MET A 81 -19.84 -14.61 -7.17
C MET A 81 -21.30 -14.13 -7.23
N GLY A 82 -22.17 -14.69 -6.39
CA GLY A 82 -23.57 -14.30 -6.32
C GLY A 82 -23.82 -13.04 -5.49
N ASN A 83 -24.96 -12.38 -5.72
CA ASN A 83 -25.37 -11.20 -4.94
C ASN A 83 -25.54 -11.50 -3.45
N ASP A 84 -25.92 -12.72 -3.11
CA ASP A 84 -26.07 -13.20 -1.74
C ASP A 84 -24.79 -13.06 -0.90
N ILE A 85 -23.62 -13.22 -1.54
CA ILE A 85 -22.32 -13.02 -0.88
C ILE A 85 -22.13 -11.54 -0.55
N PHE A 86 -22.48 -10.62 -1.47
CA PHE A 86 -22.41 -9.19 -1.20
C PHE A 86 -23.35 -8.78 -0.08
N GLU A 87 -24.59 -9.23 -0.12
CA GLU A 87 -25.59 -8.95 0.91
C GLU A 87 -25.12 -9.42 2.28
N ALA A 88 -24.63 -10.66 2.37
CA ALA A 88 -24.12 -11.22 3.62
C ALA A 88 -22.90 -10.45 4.19
N VAL A 89 -22.02 -9.97 3.33
CA VAL A 89 -20.85 -9.19 3.77
C VAL A 89 -21.24 -7.78 4.19
N LEU A 90 -22.23 -7.17 3.56
CA LEU A 90 -22.66 -5.80 3.85
C LEU A 90 -23.56 -5.69 5.09
N GLU A 91 -23.99 -6.80 5.66
CA GLU A 91 -24.77 -6.80 6.90
C GLU A 91 -24.03 -6.18 8.09
N PRO A 92 -24.75 -5.49 9.00
CA PRO A 92 -24.17 -5.03 10.25
C PRO A 92 -23.52 -6.19 11.04
N PRO A 93 -22.39 -5.96 11.72
CA PRO A 93 -21.86 -4.67 12.15
C PRO A 93 -20.74 -4.08 11.25
N LEU A 94 -20.70 -4.40 9.97
CA LEU A 94 -19.68 -3.86 9.05
C LEU A 94 -19.80 -2.33 8.95
N GLN A 95 -18.64 -1.64 8.99
CA GLN A 95 -18.53 -0.18 8.92
C GLN A 95 -17.83 0.31 7.65
N GLY A 96 -17.13 -0.58 6.96
CA GLY A 96 -16.48 -0.25 5.70
C GLY A 96 -16.11 -1.48 4.89
N LEU A 97 -16.07 -1.33 3.57
CA LEU A 97 -15.70 -2.38 2.64
C LEU A 97 -14.62 -1.87 1.68
N ILE A 98 -13.55 -2.65 1.53
CA ILE A 98 -12.59 -2.50 0.45
C ILE A 98 -12.92 -3.54 -0.62
N LEU A 99 -13.42 -3.07 -1.75
CA LEU A 99 -13.76 -3.93 -2.87
C LEU A 99 -12.57 -4.05 -3.83
N LYS A 100 -12.08 -5.27 -4.04
CA LYS A 100 -11.05 -5.58 -5.04
C LYS A 100 -11.73 -6.07 -6.31
N THR A 101 -11.81 -5.19 -7.28
CA THR A 101 -12.41 -5.43 -8.60
C THR A 101 -11.39 -6.00 -9.60
N TYR A 102 -11.84 -6.30 -10.84
CA TYR A 102 -10.95 -6.60 -11.96
C TYR A 102 -10.16 -5.36 -12.40
N GLY A 103 -9.16 -5.56 -13.25
CA GLY A 103 -8.16 -4.54 -13.59
C GLY A 103 -8.71 -3.23 -14.15
N ALA A 104 -9.87 -3.24 -14.80
CA ALA A 104 -10.53 -2.04 -15.31
C ALA A 104 -11.53 -1.40 -14.31
N GLY A 105 -11.61 -1.91 -13.09
CA GLY A 105 -12.58 -1.45 -12.10
C GLY A 105 -13.98 -2.07 -12.28
N ASN A 106 -14.13 -3.00 -13.21
CA ASN A 106 -15.39 -3.72 -13.45
C ASN A 106 -15.52 -4.92 -12.49
N MET A 107 -16.76 -5.34 -12.34
CA MET A 107 -17.15 -6.59 -11.72
C MET A 107 -17.65 -7.57 -12.79
N PHE A 108 -18.61 -8.37 -12.56
CA PHE A 108 -19.25 -9.26 -13.55
C PHE A 108 -20.50 -8.61 -14.12
#